data_fd413e504ac0d4ce6eab9f077a322805
#
_entry.id   fd413e504ac0d4ce6eab9f077a322805
#
_cell.length_a   1.000
_cell.length_b   1.000
_cell.length_c   1.000
_cell.angle_alpha   90.00
_cell.angle_beta   90.00
_cell.angle_gamma   90.00
#
_symmetry.space_group_name_H-M   'P 1'
#
loop_
_entity.id
_entity.type
_entity.pdbx_description
1 polymer ?
#
loop_
_entity_poly.entity_id
_entity_poly.type
_entity_poly.pdbx_seq_one_letter_code
_entity_poly.pdbx_strand_id
1 'polypeptide(L)'
;MEAHFAAEGLGRAVGDRVLFHGLSFELAQGETLAVLAPSGSGKTLLLRLLAGLDPLPAGSVRLDGRPQEEWPMPAWRSRVVYCPQTPPSLPGSPADFAAEMAGWAARKERPPGDAGALAREWGVAGVWDEPWRKLSGGEAQRAALAIAVASRPDVLLLDEPTSALDEAARDQVEERLAGTTSLWVTHDEAQAERVSGRRLRLLDYRPAGQAPPDESPPAPSTTGRGAADQTTSDPAPATHSTAEPT
;
A
#
# COMPACT_ATOMS: atom_id res chain seq x y z
N MET A 1 13.72 15.19 -23.40
CA MET A 1 14.24 14.09 -22.55
C MET A 1 13.17 13.03 -22.52
N GLU A 2 13.55 11.79 -22.73
CA GLU A 2 12.61 10.67 -22.66
C GLU A 2 12.16 10.47 -21.19
N ALA A 3 10.87 10.21 -20.99
CA ALA A 3 10.33 10.01 -19.63
C ALA A 3 10.93 8.74 -19.02
N HIS A 4 11.34 8.82 -17.74
CA HIS A 4 11.83 7.66 -17.02
C HIS A 4 10.67 6.70 -16.65
N PHE A 5 9.52 7.25 -16.27
CA PHE A 5 8.29 6.48 -16.00
C PHE A 5 7.10 7.19 -16.61
N ALA A 6 6.28 6.48 -17.37
CA ALA A 6 5.12 7.03 -18.06
C ALA A 6 3.89 6.15 -17.92
N ALA A 7 2.75 6.79 -17.79
CA ALA A 7 1.43 6.16 -17.84
C ALA A 7 0.59 6.89 -18.89
N GLU A 8 -0.06 6.16 -19.79
CA GLU A 8 -0.83 6.72 -20.90
C GLU A 8 -2.23 6.10 -20.97
N GLY A 9 -3.26 6.93 -20.92
CA GLY A 9 -4.64 6.54 -21.16
C GLY A 9 -5.20 5.56 -20.13
N LEU A 10 -4.70 5.55 -18.89
CA LEU A 10 -5.16 4.59 -17.87
C LEU A 10 -6.63 4.79 -17.56
N GLY A 11 -7.33 3.67 -17.40
CA GLY A 11 -8.72 3.64 -16.99
C GLY A 11 -9.00 2.54 -15.96
N ARG A 12 -9.90 2.80 -15.03
CA ARG A 12 -10.36 1.82 -14.04
C ARG A 12 -11.82 2.03 -13.68
N ALA A 13 -12.57 0.92 -13.67
CA ALA A 13 -13.93 0.85 -13.14
C ALA A 13 -14.05 -0.25 -12.09
N VAL A 14 -15.04 -0.11 -11.20
CA VAL A 14 -15.44 -1.13 -10.23
C VAL A 14 -16.96 -1.28 -10.36
N GLY A 15 -17.41 -2.43 -10.86
CA GLY A 15 -18.78 -2.59 -11.34
C GLY A 15 -19.07 -1.57 -12.44
N ASP A 16 -20.20 -0.87 -12.34
CA ASP A 16 -20.63 0.16 -13.30
C ASP A 16 -20.00 1.55 -13.01
N ARG A 17 -19.24 1.67 -11.93
CA ARG A 17 -18.64 2.95 -11.53
C ARG A 17 -17.25 3.11 -12.13
N VAL A 18 -17.06 4.08 -13.02
CA VAL A 18 -15.74 4.48 -13.52
C VAL A 18 -15.05 5.34 -12.47
N LEU A 19 -13.88 4.92 -12.02
CA LEU A 19 -13.07 5.66 -11.04
C LEU A 19 -12.24 6.76 -11.70
N PHE A 20 -11.59 6.41 -12.82
CA PHE A 20 -10.86 7.35 -13.68
C PHE A 20 -10.76 6.77 -15.09
N HIS A 21 -10.59 7.65 -16.07
CA HIS A 21 -10.45 7.31 -17.49
C HIS A 21 -9.52 8.31 -18.19
N GLY A 22 -8.66 7.79 -19.08
CA GLY A 22 -7.75 8.63 -19.85
C GLY A 22 -6.64 9.29 -19.04
N LEU A 23 -6.34 8.77 -17.83
CA LEU A 23 -5.31 9.31 -16.97
C LEU A 23 -3.93 9.08 -17.59
N SER A 24 -3.18 10.18 -17.77
CA SER A 24 -1.85 10.16 -18.36
C SER A 24 -0.91 11.08 -17.60
N PHE A 25 0.32 10.63 -17.38
CA PHE A 25 1.40 11.42 -16.79
C PHE A 25 2.75 10.82 -17.12
N GLU A 26 3.78 11.63 -16.94
CA GLU A 26 5.18 11.25 -17.09
C GLU A 26 5.97 11.71 -15.88
N LEU A 27 7.03 10.97 -15.52
CA LEU A 27 8.00 11.30 -14.50
C LEU A 27 9.41 11.27 -15.11
N ALA A 28 10.18 12.31 -14.86
CA ALA A 28 11.62 12.26 -15.04
C ALA A 28 12.29 11.51 -13.89
N GLN A 29 13.52 11.07 -14.08
CA GLN A 29 14.30 10.46 -12.98
C GLN A 29 14.52 11.48 -11.86
N GLY A 30 14.27 11.07 -10.63
CA GLY A 30 14.36 11.93 -9.44
C GLY A 30 13.17 12.87 -9.23
N GLU A 31 12.13 12.77 -10.07
CA GLU A 31 10.94 13.61 -9.96
C GLU A 31 9.88 12.96 -9.07
N THR A 32 9.25 13.76 -8.21
CA THR A 32 8.04 13.39 -7.48
C THR A 32 6.81 14.01 -8.15
N LEU A 33 5.76 13.23 -8.35
CA LEU A 33 4.42 13.70 -8.71
C LEU A 33 3.47 13.47 -7.55
N ALA A 34 2.91 14.55 -7.00
CA ALA A 34 1.87 14.43 -5.99
C ALA A 34 0.51 14.17 -6.65
N VAL A 35 -0.18 13.13 -6.19
CA VAL A 35 -1.54 12.79 -6.64
C VAL A 35 -2.53 13.07 -5.53
N LEU A 36 -3.33 14.11 -5.75
CA LEU A 36 -4.41 14.50 -4.85
C LEU A 36 -5.66 13.66 -5.13
N ALA A 37 -6.09 12.95 -4.11
CA ALA A 37 -7.20 12.03 -4.25
C ALA A 37 -7.96 11.83 -2.93
N PRO A 38 -9.27 12.13 -2.84
CA PRO A 38 -10.06 11.85 -1.65
C PRO A 38 -10.25 10.35 -1.44
N SER A 39 -10.73 9.96 -0.26
CA SER A 39 -11.08 8.57 0.03
C SER A 39 -12.05 8.00 -0.98
N GLY A 40 -11.90 6.73 -1.35
CA GLY A 40 -12.78 6.05 -2.32
C GLY A 40 -12.65 6.52 -3.78
N SER A 41 -11.69 7.38 -4.12
CA SER A 41 -11.48 7.86 -5.50
C SER A 41 -10.76 6.86 -6.41
N GLY A 42 -10.20 5.77 -5.86
CA GLY A 42 -9.45 4.79 -6.63
C GLY A 42 -7.92 4.95 -6.56
N LYS A 43 -7.39 5.79 -5.65
CA LYS A 43 -5.95 6.02 -5.46
C LYS A 43 -5.14 4.74 -5.29
N THR A 44 -5.55 3.87 -4.37
CA THR A 44 -4.91 2.57 -4.13
C THR A 44 -4.96 1.68 -5.38
N LEU A 45 -6.09 1.67 -6.11
CA LEU A 45 -6.21 0.90 -7.35
C LEU A 45 -5.29 1.43 -8.44
N LEU A 46 -5.13 2.76 -8.57
CA LEU A 46 -4.14 3.35 -9.47
C LEU A 46 -2.74 2.86 -9.15
N LEU A 47 -2.31 2.96 -7.89
CA LEU A 47 -0.96 2.52 -7.49
C LEU A 47 -0.76 1.02 -7.73
N ARG A 48 -1.78 0.19 -7.50
CA ARG A 48 -1.74 -1.26 -7.75
C ARG A 48 -1.61 -1.60 -9.24
N LEU A 49 -2.28 -0.86 -10.14
CA LEU A 49 -2.11 -1.00 -11.59
C LEU A 49 -0.67 -0.67 -11.99
N LEU A 50 -0.14 0.45 -11.52
CA LEU A 50 1.23 0.89 -11.81
C LEU A 50 2.28 -0.11 -11.30
N ALA A 51 2.05 -0.70 -10.12
CA ALA A 51 2.91 -1.72 -9.54
C ALA A 51 2.81 -3.09 -10.24
N GLY A 52 1.88 -3.28 -11.17
CA GLY A 52 1.60 -4.59 -11.78
C GLY A 52 1.03 -5.62 -10.78
N LEU A 53 0.34 -5.15 -9.73
CA LEU A 53 -0.37 -6.00 -8.77
C LEU A 53 -1.78 -6.34 -9.25
N ASP A 54 -2.37 -5.48 -10.07
CA ASP A 54 -3.63 -5.71 -10.76
C ASP A 54 -3.39 -5.60 -12.27
N PRO A 55 -4.19 -6.28 -13.13
CA PRO A 55 -4.09 -6.14 -14.58
C PRO A 55 -4.50 -4.74 -15.02
N LEU A 56 -3.86 -4.22 -16.07
CA LEU A 56 -4.23 -2.97 -16.72
C LEU A 56 -5.46 -3.19 -17.62
N PRO A 57 -6.63 -2.66 -17.29
CA PRO A 57 -7.82 -2.83 -18.14
C PRO A 57 -7.82 -1.89 -19.34
N ALA A 58 -7.10 -0.76 -19.25
CA ALA A 58 -6.94 0.22 -20.34
C ALA A 58 -5.66 1.03 -20.13
N GLY A 59 -5.08 1.49 -21.23
CA GLY A 59 -3.87 2.28 -21.26
C GLY A 59 -2.58 1.46 -21.23
N SER A 60 -1.46 2.13 -21.05
CA SER A 60 -0.13 1.52 -20.94
C SER A 60 0.70 2.17 -19.85
N VAL A 61 1.68 1.42 -19.30
CA VAL A 61 2.68 1.92 -18.35
C VAL A 61 4.06 1.53 -18.88
N ARG A 62 5.03 2.45 -18.81
CA ARG A 62 6.38 2.25 -19.32
C ARG A 62 7.41 2.65 -18.26
N LEU A 63 8.51 1.93 -18.24
CA LEU A 63 9.72 2.29 -17.49
C LEU A 63 10.88 2.31 -18.48
N ASP A 64 11.59 3.44 -18.60
CA ASP A 64 12.64 3.68 -19.59
C ASP A 64 12.20 3.30 -21.03
N GLY A 65 11.00 3.74 -21.41
CA GLY A 65 10.39 3.46 -22.70
C GLY A 65 9.87 2.04 -22.88
N ARG A 66 10.24 1.08 -22.01
CA ARG A 66 9.82 -0.32 -22.13
C ARG A 66 8.46 -0.56 -21.46
N PRO A 67 7.46 -1.10 -22.19
CA PRO A 67 6.12 -1.39 -21.65
C PRO A 67 6.14 -2.40 -20.50
N GLN A 68 5.21 -2.23 -19.55
CA GLN A 68 5.07 -3.10 -18.36
C GLN A 68 4.87 -4.58 -18.74
N GLU A 69 4.08 -4.86 -19.77
CA GLU A 69 3.78 -6.21 -20.25
C GLU A 69 4.99 -6.97 -20.82
N GLU A 70 6.04 -6.25 -21.21
CA GLU A 70 7.29 -6.84 -21.69
C GLU A 70 8.25 -7.24 -20.56
N TRP A 71 7.94 -6.86 -19.32
CA TRP A 71 8.76 -7.21 -18.17
C TRP A 71 8.26 -8.52 -17.53
N PRO A 72 9.18 -9.40 -17.09
CA PRO A 72 8.81 -10.41 -16.08
C PRO A 72 8.27 -9.70 -14.85
N MET A 73 7.08 -10.06 -14.37
CA MET A 73 6.43 -9.35 -13.24
C MET A 73 7.28 -9.26 -11.96
N PRO A 74 8.08 -10.29 -11.57
CA PRO A 74 9.02 -10.14 -10.45
C PRO A 74 10.07 -9.04 -10.68
N ALA A 75 10.57 -8.90 -11.92
CA ALA A 75 11.53 -7.84 -12.27
C ALA A 75 10.87 -6.46 -12.26
N TRP A 76 9.66 -6.33 -12.82
CA TRP A 76 8.86 -5.10 -12.74
C TRP A 76 8.67 -4.66 -11.30
N ARG A 77 8.10 -5.53 -10.44
CA ARG A 77 7.82 -5.24 -9.03
C ARG A 77 9.07 -5.00 -8.17
N SER A 78 10.24 -5.39 -8.64
CA SER A 78 11.49 -5.04 -7.98
C SER A 78 11.97 -3.62 -8.31
N ARG A 79 11.47 -3.02 -9.39
CA ARG A 79 11.80 -1.69 -9.89
C ARG A 79 10.74 -0.65 -9.56
N VAL A 80 9.46 -1.04 -9.63
CA VAL A 80 8.31 -0.19 -9.32
C VAL A 80 7.68 -0.72 -8.03
N VAL A 81 8.06 -0.11 -6.91
CA VAL A 81 7.73 -0.61 -5.56
C VAL A 81 6.56 0.17 -4.98
N TYR A 82 5.52 -0.55 -4.61
CA TYR A 82 4.34 0.00 -3.93
C TYR A 82 4.46 -0.10 -2.42
N CYS A 83 4.29 1.03 -1.76
CA CYS A 83 4.22 1.13 -0.30
C CYS A 83 2.77 1.51 0.09
N PRO A 84 2.01 0.59 0.67
CA PRO A 84 0.61 0.82 1.03
C PRO A 84 0.46 1.74 2.24
N GLN A 85 -0.69 2.39 2.36
CA GLN A 85 -1.06 3.22 3.50
C GLN A 85 -1.02 2.43 4.82
N THR A 86 -1.56 1.22 4.82
CA THR A 86 -1.47 0.31 5.96
C THR A 86 -0.36 -0.69 5.71
N PRO A 87 0.68 -0.71 6.54
CA PRO A 87 1.74 -1.70 6.42
C PRO A 87 1.19 -3.13 6.46
N PRO A 88 1.75 -4.05 5.68
CA PRO A 88 1.29 -5.42 5.65
C PRO A 88 1.52 -6.10 7.00
N SER A 89 0.52 -6.83 7.50
CA SER A 89 0.71 -7.73 8.64
C SER A 89 1.38 -9.02 8.15
N LEU A 90 2.71 -9.02 8.16
CA LEU A 90 3.51 -10.17 7.72
C LEU A 90 3.92 -11.03 8.93
N PRO A 91 4.19 -12.34 8.72
CA PRO A 91 4.89 -13.16 9.70
C PRO A 91 6.30 -12.60 9.95
N GLY A 92 6.84 -12.83 11.15
CA GLY A 92 8.18 -12.37 11.52
C GLY A 92 8.28 -10.87 11.80
N SER A 93 9.46 -10.35 11.65
CA SER A 93 9.87 -8.97 11.93
C SER A 93 10.20 -8.19 10.65
N PRO A 94 10.35 -6.85 10.72
CA PRO A 94 10.94 -6.06 9.64
C PRO A 94 12.32 -6.57 9.18
N ALA A 95 13.17 -7.00 10.11
CA ALA A 95 14.48 -7.57 9.80
C ALA A 95 14.38 -8.85 8.97
N ASP A 96 13.48 -9.77 9.37
CA ASP A 96 13.24 -11.02 8.65
C ASP A 96 12.78 -10.75 7.22
N PHE A 97 11.83 -9.84 7.05
CA PHE A 97 11.32 -9.49 5.72
C PHE A 97 12.39 -8.81 4.85
N ALA A 98 13.21 -7.92 5.42
CA ALA A 98 14.31 -7.30 4.69
C ALA A 98 15.34 -8.34 4.22
N ALA A 99 15.67 -9.32 5.07
CA ALA A 99 16.57 -10.42 4.73
C ALA A 99 15.98 -11.34 3.66
N GLU A 100 14.71 -11.70 3.78
CA GLU A 100 14.00 -12.50 2.77
C GLU A 100 13.98 -11.81 1.41
N MET A 101 13.60 -10.51 1.38
CA MET A 101 13.57 -9.69 0.17
C MET A 101 14.95 -9.64 -0.51
N ALA A 102 16.03 -9.53 0.25
CA ALA A 102 17.38 -9.52 -0.30
C ALA A 102 17.75 -10.83 -1.00
N GLY A 103 17.16 -11.95 -0.59
CA GLY A 103 17.33 -13.28 -1.20
C GLY A 103 16.53 -13.52 -2.48
N TRP A 104 15.59 -12.66 -2.84
CA TRP A 104 14.74 -12.88 -4.02
C TRP A 104 15.53 -12.86 -5.32
N ALA A 105 15.19 -13.77 -6.25
CA ALA A 105 15.87 -13.90 -7.54
C ALA A 105 15.87 -12.60 -8.35
N ALA A 106 14.79 -11.80 -8.27
CA ALA A 106 14.70 -10.51 -8.94
C ALA A 106 15.66 -9.44 -8.37
N ARG A 107 16.28 -9.69 -7.21
CA ARG A 107 17.25 -8.80 -6.55
C ARG A 107 18.71 -9.14 -6.81
N LYS A 108 19.00 -10.28 -7.47
CA LYS A 108 20.39 -10.72 -7.70
C LYS A 108 21.23 -9.69 -8.44
N GLU A 109 20.67 -9.05 -9.46
CA GLU A 109 21.37 -8.04 -10.26
C GLU A 109 21.32 -6.63 -9.63
N ARG A 110 20.39 -6.43 -8.71
CA ARG A 110 20.16 -5.14 -7.99
C ARG A 110 19.98 -5.40 -6.50
N PRO A 111 21.06 -5.71 -5.79
CA PRO A 111 20.96 -5.97 -4.36
C PRO A 111 20.45 -4.75 -3.61
N PRO A 112 19.59 -4.93 -2.60
CA PRO A 112 19.11 -3.83 -1.80
C PRO A 112 20.24 -3.17 -0.99
N GLY A 113 20.00 -1.96 -0.52
CA GLY A 113 20.82 -1.28 0.47
C GLY A 113 20.52 -1.78 1.89
N ASP A 114 21.13 -1.12 2.86
CA ASP A 114 20.94 -1.43 4.29
C ASP A 114 19.63 -0.82 4.81
N ALA A 115 18.58 -1.64 4.89
CA ALA A 115 17.29 -1.23 5.46
C ALA A 115 17.39 -0.97 6.97
N GLY A 116 18.25 -1.68 7.68
CA GLY A 116 18.52 -1.45 9.10
C GLY A 116 19.18 -0.09 9.37
N ALA A 117 20.01 0.41 8.44
CA ALA A 117 20.54 1.77 8.54
C ALA A 117 19.42 2.82 8.45
N LEU A 118 18.49 2.68 7.51
CA LEU A 118 17.31 3.54 7.40
C LEU A 118 16.38 3.41 8.62
N ALA A 119 16.23 2.20 9.16
CA ALA A 119 15.46 1.99 10.38
C ALA A 119 16.07 2.74 11.59
N ARG A 120 17.39 2.81 11.69
CA ARG A 120 18.09 3.63 12.71
C ARG A 120 17.86 5.12 12.48
N GLU A 121 18.01 5.58 11.24
CA GLU A 121 17.79 6.97 10.84
C GLU A 121 16.37 7.43 11.20
N TRP A 122 15.37 6.59 10.98
CA TRP A 122 13.96 6.90 11.23
C TRP A 122 13.45 6.48 12.61
N GLY A 123 14.34 6.15 13.55
CA GLY A 123 14.00 5.92 14.95
C GLY A 123 13.22 4.63 15.23
N VAL A 124 13.32 3.61 14.36
CA VAL A 124 12.64 2.32 14.53
C VAL A 124 13.59 1.15 14.76
N ALA A 125 14.88 1.42 15.03
CA ALA A 125 15.87 0.38 15.32
C ALA A 125 15.48 -0.49 16.52
N GLY A 126 14.86 0.07 17.54
CA GLY A 126 14.46 -0.65 18.75
C GLY A 126 13.36 -1.69 18.55
N VAL A 127 12.62 -1.59 17.43
CA VAL A 127 11.53 -2.52 17.08
C VAL A 127 11.81 -3.30 15.80
N TRP A 128 13.01 -3.16 15.24
CA TRP A 128 13.38 -3.75 13.96
C TRP A 128 13.31 -5.28 13.92
N ASP A 129 13.64 -5.92 15.05
CA ASP A 129 13.59 -7.38 15.24
C ASP A 129 12.30 -7.85 15.93
N GLU A 130 11.39 -6.93 16.29
CA GLU A 130 10.11 -7.28 16.88
C GLU A 130 9.09 -7.72 15.82
N PRO A 131 8.21 -8.68 16.13
CA PRO A 131 7.15 -9.08 15.21
C PRO A 131 6.28 -7.90 14.77
N TRP A 132 5.94 -7.81 13.46
CA TRP A 132 5.11 -6.74 12.89
C TRP A 132 3.86 -6.39 13.71
N ARG A 133 3.19 -7.40 14.28
CA ARG A 133 1.97 -7.24 15.10
C ARG A 133 2.17 -6.47 16.41
N LYS A 134 3.43 -6.29 16.84
CA LYS A 134 3.76 -5.54 18.07
C LYS A 134 4.09 -4.07 17.79
N LEU A 135 4.34 -3.71 16.57
CA LEU A 135 4.69 -2.36 16.18
C LEU A 135 3.44 -1.47 16.23
N SER A 136 3.60 -0.24 16.70
CA SER A 136 2.60 0.80 16.47
C SER A 136 2.44 1.12 14.99
N GLY A 137 1.33 1.75 14.60
CA GLY A 137 1.09 2.10 13.20
C GLY A 137 2.22 2.93 12.58
N GLY A 138 2.72 3.93 13.30
CA GLY A 138 3.82 4.77 12.83
C GLY A 138 5.17 4.04 12.76
N GLU A 139 5.48 3.14 13.72
CA GLU A 139 6.68 2.30 13.65
C GLU A 139 6.63 1.34 12.47
N ALA A 140 5.50 0.65 12.29
CA ALA A 140 5.29 -0.26 11.16
C ALA A 140 5.40 0.48 9.81
N GLN A 141 4.85 1.70 9.72
CA GLN A 141 4.93 2.51 8.50
C GLN A 141 6.37 2.93 8.20
N ARG A 142 7.12 3.43 9.19
CA ARG A 142 8.55 3.78 9.01
C ARG A 142 9.39 2.55 8.66
N ALA A 143 9.15 1.41 9.29
CA ALA A 143 9.86 0.16 8.98
C ALA A 143 9.57 -0.31 7.54
N ALA A 144 8.32 -0.29 7.09
CA ALA A 144 7.94 -0.64 5.72
C ALA A 144 8.56 0.31 4.69
N LEU A 145 8.55 1.61 4.96
CA LEU A 145 9.21 2.62 4.13
C LEU A 145 10.72 2.41 4.06
N ALA A 146 11.39 2.11 5.20
CA ALA A 146 12.81 1.82 5.23
C ALA A 146 13.19 0.66 4.32
N ILE A 147 12.40 -0.41 4.33
CA ILE A 147 12.59 -1.56 3.44
C ILE A 147 12.33 -1.17 1.98
N ALA A 148 11.26 -0.44 1.71
CA ALA A 148 10.92 0.00 0.36
C ALA A 148 12.02 0.88 -0.25
N VAL A 149 12.54 1.84 0.49
CA VAL A 149 13.65 2.72 0.05
C VAL A 149 14.95 1.95 -0.10
N ALA A 150 15.28 1.09 0.89
CA ALA A 150 16.48 0.23 0.82
C ALA A 150 16.45 -0.71 -0.37
N SER A 151 15.28 -1.06 -0.86
CA SER A 151 15.13 -1.92 -2.05
C SER A 151 15.65 -1.28 -3.34
N ARG A 152 16.00 0.02 -3.32
CA ARG A 152 16.52 0.80 -4.46
C ARG A 152 15.63 0.70 -5.70
N PRO A 153 14.35 1.03 -5.60
CA PRO A 153 13.46 1.00 -6.74
C PRO A 153 13.82 2.09 -7.74
N ASP A 154 13.41 1.92 -9.00
CA ASP A 154 13.43 2.99 -10.00
C ASP A 154 12.29 3.98 -9.74
N VAL A 155 11.14 3.46 -9.25
CA VAL A 155 9.96 4.27 -8.92
C VAL A 155 9.36 3.79 -7.60
N LEU A 156 9.09 4.72 -6.68
CA LEU A 156 8.31 4.50 -5.47
C LEU A 156 6.86 4.95 -5.68
N LEU A 157 5.93 4.08 -5.38
CA LEU A 157 4.49 4.34 -5.38
C LEU A 157 4.02 4.40 -3.93
N LEU A 158 3.72 5.59 -3.44
CA LEU A 158 3.50 5.88 -2.03
C LEU A 158 2.01 6.20 -1.78
N ASP A 159 1.32 5.37 -1.01
CA ASP A 159 -0.08 5.56 -0.64
C ASP A 159 -0.18 6.14 0.77
N GLU A 160 -0.33 7.45 0.88
CA GLU A 160 -0.38 8.22 2.13
C GLU A 160 0.74 7.82 3.12
N PRO A 161 2.02 7.88 2.71
CA PRO A 161 3.12 7.21 3.41
C PRO A 161 3.44 7.78 4.79
N THR A 162 2.89 8.93 5.15
CA THR A 162 3.16 9.62 6.42
C THR A 162 1.89 9.85 7.26
N SER A 163 0.77 9.22 6.89
CA SER A 163 -0.53 9.47 7.54
C SER A 163 -0.59 9.04 9.02
N ALA A 164 0.27 8.09 9.43
CA ALA A 164 0.36 7.60 10.81
C ALA A 164 1.56 8.19 11.59
N LEU A 165 2.26 9.20 11.03
CA LEU A 165 3.47 9.78 11.61
C LEU A 165 3.16 11.11 12.30
N ASP A 166 3.90 11.40 13.37
CA ASP A 166 3.97 12.73 13.92
C ASP A 166 4.75 13.69 12.98
N GLU A 167 4.72 14.98 13.28
CA GLU A 167 5.30 16.02 12.43
C GLU A 167 6.80 15.82 12.21
N ALA A 168 7.55 15.51 13.25
CA ALA A 168 9.00 15.33 13.16
C ALA A 168 9.39 14.12 12.32
N ALA A 169 8.71 12.98 12.50
CA ALA A 169 8.93 11.78 11.70
C ALA A 169 8.49 11.96 10.25
N ARG A 170 7.39 12.69 10.02
CA ARG A 170 6.93 13.05 8.67
C ARG A 170 8.00 13.84 7.93
N ASP A 171 8.52 14.91 8.55
CA ASP A 171 9.49 15.80 7.93
C ASP A 171 10.79 15.05 7.58
N GLN A 172 11.26 14.15 8.45
CA GLN A 172 12.41 13.29 8.17
C GLN A 172 12.18 12.38 6.96
N VAL A 173 10.98 11.79 6.84
CA VAL A 173 10.63 10.93 5.70
C VAL A 173 10.52 11.75 4.42
N GLU A 174 9.85 12.91 4.45
CA GLU A 174 9.70 13.80 3.29
C GLU A 174 11.09 14.28 2.79
N GLU A 175 11.98 14.70 3.69
CA GLU A 175 13.35 15.11 3.36
C GLU A 175 14.16 13.96 2.73
N ARG A 176 14.07 12.76 3.30
CA ARG A 176 14.83 11.60 2.81
C ARG A 176 14.36 11.11 1.45
N LEU A 177 13.08 11.28 1.13
CA LEU A 177 12.49 10.91 -0.15
C LEU A 177 12.65 11.98 -1.22
N ALA A 178 13.09 13.19 -0.87
CA ALA A 178 13.37 14.25 -1.84
C ALA A 178 14.38 13.78 -2.90
N GLY A 179 14.06 14.02 -4.17
CA GLY A 179 14.88 13.58 -5.30
C GLY A 179 14.75 12.08 -5.65
N THR A 180 13.83 11.35 -5.01
CA THR A 180 13.46 9.99 -5.41
C THR A 180 12.38 10.06 -6.48
N THR A 181 12.50 9.26 -7.56
CA THR A 181 11.40 9.14 -8.51
C THR A 181 10.20 8.51 -7.81
N SER A 182 9.12 9.27 -7.64
CA SER A 182 7.97 8.77 -6.88
C SER A 182 6.63 9.32 -7.32
N LEU A 183 5.60 8.52 -7.14
CA LEU A 183 4.21 8.93 -7.15
C LEU A 183 3.73 8.98 -5.70
N TRP A 184 3.46 10.18 -5.20
CA TRP A 184 3.06 10.42 -3.82
C TRP A 184 1.57 10.71 -3.74
N VAL A 185 0.79 9.76 -3.29
CA VAL A 185 -0.64 9.92 -3.11
C VAL A 185 -0.93 10.48 -1.73
N THR A 186 -1.70 11.56 -1.68
CA THR A 186 -2.16 12.20 -0.44
C THR A 186 -3.53 12.86 -0.65
N HIS A 187 -4.23 13.10 0.44
CA HIS A 187 -5.43 13.96 0.46
C HIS A 187 -5.12 15.36 1.03
N ASP A 188 -3.91 15.58 1.55
CA ASP A 188 -3.44 16.85 2.13
C ASP A 188 -2.77 17.71 1.05
N GLU A 189 -3.40 18.85 0.70
CA GLU A 189 -2.87 19.79 -0.28
C GLU A 189 -1.56 20.43 0.17
N ALA A 190 -1.40 20.73 1.47
CA ALA A 190 -0.18 21.31 2.00
C ALA A 190 0.99 20.32 1.91
N GLN A 191 0.76 19.04 2.15
CA GLN A 191 1.75 17.99 1.92
C GLN A 191 2.12 17.89 0.45
N ALA A 192 1.11 17.87 -0.44
CA ALA A 192 1.37 17.79 -1.89
C ALA A 192 2.26 18.95 -2.38
N GLU A 193 2.11 20.15 -1.79
CA GLU A 193 2.95 21.32 -2.10
C GLU A 193 4.38 21.18 -1.58
N ARG A 194 4.56 20.57 -0.39
CA ARG A 194 5.91 20.37 0.18
C ARG A 194 6.70 19.33 -0.60
N VAL A 195 6.06 18.20 -0.97
CA VAL A 195 6.76 17.05 -1.56
C VAL A 195 6.98 17.18 -3.07
N SER A 196 6.19 18.02 -3.77
CA SER A 196 6.24 18.11 -5.23
C SER A 196 5.83 19.48 -5.78
N GLY A 197 6.59 19.94 -6.77
CA GLY A 197 6.18 21.09 -7.62
C GLY A 197 5.11 20.73 -8.65
N ARG A 198 4.81 19.43 -8.88
CA ARG A 198 3.80 18.96 -9.83
C ARG A 198 2.70 18.20 -9.13
N ARG A 199 1.48 18.53 -9.47
CA ARG A 199 0.28 17.92 -8.85
C ARG A 199 -0.69 17.43 -9.91
N LEU A 200 -1.30 16.30 -9.64
CA LEU A 200 -2.37 15.70 -10.43
C LEU A 200 -3.57 15.46 -9.50
N ARG A 201 -4.75 15.88 -9.93
CA ARG A 201 -6.00 15.60 -9.20
C ARG A 201 -6.69 14.42 -9.86
N LEU A 202 -6.80 13.30 -9.15
CA LEU A 202 -7.39 12.07 -9.71
C LEU A 202 -8.85 12.26 -10.11
N LEU A 203 -9.56 13.18 -9.46
CA LEU A 203 -10.96 13.47 -9.77
C LEU A 203 -11.15 14.14 -11.15
N ASP A 204 -10.14 14.82 -11.70
CA ASP A 204 -10.21 15.46 -13.01
C ASP A 204 -10.32 14.43 -14.16
N TYR A 205 -10.01 13.17 -13.87
CA TYR A 205 -10.07 12.04 -14.80
C TYR A 205 -11.35 11.21 -14.67
N ARG A 206 -12.36 11.73 -13.95
CA ARG A 206 -13.68 11.09 -13.89
C ARG A 206 -14.55 11.49 -15.06
N PRO A 207 -15.42 10.59 -15.54
CA PRO A 207 -16.45 10.97 -16.49
C PRO A 207 -17.37 12.04 -15.90
N ALA A 208 -17.73 13.03 -16.71
CA ALA A 208 -18.68 14.06 -16.33
C ALA A 208 -20.04 13.43 -15.91
N GLY A 209 -20.59 13.89 -14.79
CA GLY A 209 -21.91 13.46 -14.31
C GLY A 209 -21.91 12.31 -13.30
N GLN A 210 -20.75 11.75 -12.94
CA GLN A 210 -20.68 10.81 -11.81
C GLN A 210 -20.52 11.55 -10.48
N ALA A 211 -21.37 11.20 -9.50
CA ALA A 211 -21.28 11.74 -8.14
C ALA A 211 -19.89 11.49 -7.50
N PRO A 212 -19.39 12.40 -6.63
CA PRO A 212 -18.19 12.15 -5.85
C PRO A 212 -18.33 10.87 -5.00
N PRO A 213 -17.23 10.26 -4.55
CA PRO A 213 -17.31 9.15 -3.62
C PRO A 213 -18.09 9.60 -2.38
N ASP A 214 -18.97 8.74 -1.91
CA ASP A 214 -19.65 8.94 -0.64
C ASP A 214 -18.60 8.93 0.48
N GLU A 215 -18.45 10.03 1.20
CA GLU A 215 -17.53 10.15 2.33
C GLU A 215 -18.03 9.43 3.59
N SER A 216 -19.14 8.70 3.49
CA SER A 216 -19.66 7.91 4.60
C SER A 216 -18.64 6.87 5.04
N PRO A 217 -18.32 6.77 6.34
CA PRO A 217 -17.46 5.71 6.84
C PRO A 217 -18.07 4.34 6.51
N PRO A 218 -17.28 3.31 6.22
CA PRO A 218 -17.79 1.98 5.94
C PRO A 218 -18.68 1.53 7.11
N ALA A 219 -19.87 1.07 6.79
CA ALA A 219 -20.80 0.54 7.78
C ALA A 219 -20.08 -0.54 8.63
N PRO A 220 -20.24 -0.55 9.96
CA PRO A 220 -19.62 -1.56 10.80
C PRO A 220 -20.07 -2.93 10.32
N SER A 221 -19.09 -3.80 10.03
CA SER A 221 -19.33 -5.19 9.68
C SER A 221 -20.12 -5.84 10.81
N THR A 222 -21.38 -6.11 10.58
CA THR A 222 -22.23 -6.92 11.44
C THR A 222 -21.70 -8.35 11.40
N THR A 223 -20.76 -8.67 12.28
CA THR A 223 -20.45 -10.04 12.65
C THR A 223 -21.70 -10.63 13.26
N GLY A 224 -22.28 -11.63 12.59
CA GLY A 224 -23.48 -12.32 12.99
C GLY A 224 -23.37 -12.84 14.43
N ARG A 225 -24.24 -12.30 15.30
CA ARG A 225 -24.59 -12.97 16.55
C ARG A 225 -25.40 -14.20 16.18
N GLY A 226 -24.83 -15.37 16.45
CA GLY A 226 -25.55 -16.62 16.47
C GLY A 226 -26.75 -16.54 17.41
N ALA A 227 -27.86 -17.00 16.90
CA ALA A 227 -29.06 -17.20 17.68
C ALA A 227 -28.78 -18.23 18.78
N ALA A 228 -28.91 -17.82 20.01
CA ALA A 228 -29.08 -18.69 21.15
C ALA A 228 -30.51 -18.53 21.62
N ASP A 229 -31.05 -19.65 22.02
CA ASP A 229 -32.08 -19.80 23.02
C ASP A 229 -33.53 -19.89 22.60
N GLN A 230 -34.04 -21.11 22.65
CA GLN A 230 -35.40 -21.38 23.14
C GLN A 230 -35.40 -22.57 24.07
N THR A 231 -35.55 -22.25 25.33
CA THR A 231 -35.95 -23.09 26.46
C THR A 231 -37.28 -23.81 26.21
N THR A 232 -37.35 -25.10 26.57
CA THR A 232 -38.56 -25.66 27.20
C THR A 232 -38.19 -26.88 28.09
N SER A 233 -38.34 -26.62 29.36
CA SER A 233 -38.94 -27.45 30.45
C SER A 233 -38.78 -28.98 30.45
N ASP A 234 -38.16 -29.40 31.53
CA ASP A 234 -38.30 -30.55 32.44
C ASP A 234 -39.65 -31.33 32.34
N PRO A 235 -39.77 -32.66 32.71
CA PRO A 235 -39.38 -33.18 34.02
C PRO A 235 -38.76 -34.60 34.08
N ALA A 236 -38.05 -34.85 35.19
CA ALA A 236 -37.71 -36.18 35.72
C ALA A 236 -38.95 -36.91 36.34
N PRO A 237 -38.92 -38.17 36.90
CA PRO A 237 -37.79 -38.98 37.35
C PRO A 237 -37.91 -40.52 37.08
N ALA A 238 -36.95 -41.32 37.47
CA ALA A 238 -37.02 -42.55 38.23
C ALA A 238 -35.89 -43.58 37.90
N THR A 239 -35.00 -43.76 38.83
CA THR A 239 -34.65 -44.97 39.65
C THR A 239 -34.37 -46.31 38.96
N HIS A 240 -33.35 -46.93 39.49
CA HIS A 240 -32.93 -48.31 39.75
C HIS A 240 -31.71 -48.76 38.95
N SER A 241 -30.57 -48.91 39.56
CA SER A 241 -30.16 -49.93 40.53
C SER A 241 -29.26 -51.03 39.90
N THR A 242 -28.11 -51.19 40.50
CA THR A 242 -27.29 -52.40 40.69
C THR A 242 -26.51 -52.99 39.52
N ALA A 243 -25.26 -53.13 39.61
CA ALA A 243 -24.37 -54.09 40.19
C ALA A 243 -23.09 -54.26 39.31
N GLU A 244 -21.98 -54.13 39.92
CA GLU A 244 -20.68 -54.77 39.62
C GLU A 244 -20.80 -56.33 39.65
N PRO A 245 -19.72 -57.14 39.44
CA PRO A 245 -18.37 -56.88 38.92
C PRO A 245 -17.89 -58.03 37.98
N THR A 246 -16.84 -57.80 37.25
CA THR A 246 -15.60 -58.62 37.26
C THR A 246 -14.56 -57.97 36.33
#